data_a1ae3bf7ff10f6ea2bb1bb60c0e597f0
#
_entry.id   a1ae3bf7ff10f6ea2bb1bb60c0e597f0
#
_cell.length_a   1.000
_cell.length_b   1.000
_cell.length_c   1.000
_cell.angle_alpha   90.00
_cell.angle_beta   90.00
_cell.angle_gamma   90.00
#
_symmetry.space_group_name_H-M   'P 1'
#
loop_
_entity.id
_entity.type
_entity.pdbx_description
1 polymer ?
#
loop_
_entity_poly.entity_id
_entity_poly.type
_entity_poly.pdbx_seq_one_letter_code
_entity_poly.pdbx_strand_id
1 'polypeptide(L)'
;MPKLCITVDLDRDANIPLPGSREAGSLDRGEGTSPRFDSAGRGLVLLSELFDEMGLPATFFAECQTLEMLHDIHGYLDGFEVGVHGYSHEDFSLLDKDSIASVLETACDTYRDILDGSPSVFRAPYMKTCPELLEILPEYGLKVDSSLYSPADSCSPYGLSARLTEVPVLRDPGTGRTSYLWPVHEGNRDYPSFLELAESVGENGTFVLCDHSWHICESRAGGKRSEGDAANSVRGLRQLLEDLLDRGFRAVTVSGAVGL
;
A
#
# COMPACT_ATOMS: atom_id res chain seq x y z
N MET A 1 0.12 23.77 0.39
CA MET A 1 -0.55 22.94 -0.63
C MET A 1 -0.55 21.51 -0.10
N PRO A 2 -1.70 20.87 0.06
CA PRO A 2 -1.76 19.51 0.57
C PRO A 2 -1.07 18.52 -0.36
N LYS A 3 -0.47 17.49 0.21
CA LYS A 3 0.18 16.43 -0.54
C LYS A 3 -0.77 15.23 -0.70
N LEU A 4 -0.67 14.56 -1.85
CA LEU A 4 -1.34 13.30 -2.14
C LEU A 4 -0.27 12.23 -2.35
N CYS A 5 -0.21 11.21 -1.50
CA CYS A 5 0.55 10.00 -1.76
C CYS A 5 -0.41 8.94 -2.30
N ILE A 6 -0.24 8.56 -3.55
CA ILE A 6 -0.97 7.44 -4.16
C ILE A 6 -0.19 6.19 -3.82
N THR A 7 -0.78 5.28 -3.07
CA THR A 7 -0.08 4.07 -2.61
C THR A 7 -0.87 2.80 -2.94
N VAL A 8 -0.15 1.76 -3.33
CA VAL A 8 -0.72 0.46 -3.67
C VAL A 8 0.03 -0.62 -2.90
N ASP A 9 -0.69 -1.37 -2.10
CA ASP A 9 -0.15 -2.57 -1.50
C ASP A 9 -0.19 -3.67 -2.58
N LEU A 10 1.00 -4.06 -3.06
CA LEU A 10 1.21 -5.11 -4.05
C LEU A 10 1.45 -6.42 -3.32
N ASP A 11 0.38 -7.04 -2.93
CA ASP A 11 0.33 -8.26 -2.15
C ASP A 11 -0.47 -9.36 -2.87
N ARG A 12 -0.46 -10.57 -2.33
CA ARG A 12 -1.17 -11.73 -2.87
C ARG A 12 -2.68 -11.52 -2.96
N ASP A 13 -3.34 -12.23 -3.87
CA ASP A 13 -4.79 -12.13 -4.12
C ASP A 13 -5.65 -12.51 -2.91
N ALA A 14 -5.19 -13.49 -2.15
CA ALA A 14 -5.85 -13.93 -0.93
C ALA A 14 -4.83 -13.93 0.20
N ASN A 15 -5.18 -13.30 1.32
CA ASN A 15 -4.37 -13.37 2.52
C ASN A 15 -4.57 -14.70 3.21
N ILE A 16 -3.87 -15.72 2.71
CA ILE A 16 -3.89 -17.06 3.32
C ILE A 16 -3.01 -17.02 4.56
N PRO A 17 -3.51 -17.47 5.72
CA PRO A 17 -2.71 -17.57 6.92
C PRO A 17 -1.49 -18.46 6.69
N LEU A 18 -0.31 -17.91 6.88
CA LEU A 18 0.97 -18.63 6.86
C LEU A 18 1.53 -18.70 8.28
N PRO A 19 2.47 -19.60 8.57
CA PRO A 19 3.16 -19.59 9.85
C PRO A 19 3.77 -18.21 10.14
N GLY A 20 3.43 -17.62 11.29
CA GLY A 20 3.84 -16.27 11.67
C GLY A 20 2.98 -15.15 11.10
N SER A 21 2.02 -15.44 10.23
CA SER A 21 1.06 -14.48 9.69
C SER A 21 -0.27 -14.57 10.42
N ARG A 22 -1.02 -13.47 10.37
CA ARG A 22 -2.39 -13.42 10.86
C ARG A 22 -3.34 -13.18 9.70
N GLU A 23 -4.50 -13.82 9.76
CA GLU A 23 -5.57 -13.57 8.80
C GLU A 23 -6.06 -12.13 8.91
N ALA A 24 -6.03 -11.38 7.80
CA ALA A 24 -6.44 -9.98 7.73
C ALA A 24 -7.96 -9.81 7.55
N GLY A 25 -8.74 -10.84 7.82
CA GLY A 25 -10.15 -10.85 7.50
C GLY A 25 -10.45 -10.99 6.01
N SER A 26 -9.43 -11.26 5.19
CA SER A 26 -9.62 -11.67 3.80
C SER A 26 -9.96 -13.14 3.76
N LEU A 27 -11.00 -13.48 3.02
CA LEU A 27 -11.36 -14.88 2.81
C LEU A 27 -10.38 -15.49 1.78
N ASP A 28 -9.95 -16.71 2.02
CA ASP A 28 -9.34 -17.51 0.97
C ASP A 28 -10.35 -17.70 -0.17
N ARG A 29 -9.93 -17.40 -1.37
CA ARG A 29 -10.78 -17.48 -2.57
C ARG A 29 -10.27 -18.50 -3.55
N GLY A 30 -9.16 -19.15 -3.20
CA GLY A 30 -8.60 -20.24 -3.95
C GLY A 30 -9.13 -21.59 -3.49
N GLU A 31 -8.99 -22.58 -4.34
CA GLU A 31 -8.99 -23.96 -3.92
C GLU A 31 -7.59 -24.28 -3.37
N GLY A 32 -7.50 -24.61 -2.09
CA GLY A 32 -6.24 -25.00 -1.47
C GLY A 32 -5.66 -23.94 -0.53
N THR A 33 -4.44 -24.20 -0.07
CA THR A 33 -3.72 -23.40 0.95
C THR A 33 -2.56 -22.59 0.36
N SER A 34 -2.37 -22.62 -0.96
CA SER A 34 -1.29 -21.87 -1.63
C SER A 34 -1.73 -20.45 -1.96
N PRO A 35 -0.88 -19.44 -1.77
CA PRO A 35 -1.18 -18.08 -2.17
C PRO A 35 -1.37 -17.99 -3.68
N ARG A 36 -2.17 -17.00 -4.12
CA ARG A 36 -2.42 -16.70 -5.53
C ARG A 36 -1.94 -15.28 -5.81
N PHE A 37 -1.57 -15.02 -7.07
CA PHE A 37 -0.98 -13.73 -7.47
C PHE A 37 -1.55 -13.21 -8.80
N ASP A 38 -2.52 -13.89 -9.40
CA ASP A 38 -3.08 -13.54 -10.72
C ASP A 38 -3.78 -12.17 -10.71
N SER A 39 -4.62 -11.92 -9.70
CA SER A 39 -5.35 -10.66 -9.57
C SER A 39 -4.41 -9.53 -9.19
N ALA A 40 -3.40 -9.79 -8.35
CA ALA A 40 -2.36 -8.84 -7.99
C ALA A 40 -1.56 -8.40 -9.22
N GLY A 41 -1.10 -9.34 -10.03
CA GLY A 41 -0.36 -9.03 -11.25
C GLY A 41 -1.19 -8.27 -12.28
N ARG A 42 -2.43 -8.68 -12.50
CA ARG A 42 -3.34 -7.96 -13.40
C ARG A 42 -3.65 -6.55 -12.91
N GLY A 43 -3.86 -6.39 -11.61
CA GLY A 43 -4.09 -5.08 -10.99
C GLY A 43 -2.86 -4.19 -11.05
N LEU A 44 -1.64 -4.74 -10.88
CA LEU A 44 -0.40 -4.01 -11.09
C LEU A 44 -0.38 -3.37 -12.48
N VAL A 45 -0.61 -4.15 -13.55
CA VAL A 45 -0.63 -3.64 -14.92
C VAL A 45 -1.63 -2.49 -15.07
N LEU A 46 -2.88 -2.70 -14.64
CA LEU A 46 -3.95 -1.70 -14.80
C LEU A 46 -3.67 -0.41 -14.03
N LEU A 47 -3.10 -0.49 -12.84
CA LEU A 47 -2.80 0.68 -12.00
C LEU A 47 -1.57 1.42 -12.51
N SER A 48 -0.52 0.71 -12.92
CA SER A 48 0.69 1.33 -13.49
C SER A 48 0.38 2.07 -14.78
N GLU A 49 -0.39 1.45 -15.68
CA GLU A 49 -0.86 2.11 -16.91
C GLU A 49 -1.68 3.36 -16.60
N LEU A 50 -2.59 3.30 -15.61
CA LEU A 50 -3.37 4.46 -15.18
C LEU A 50 -2.47 5.61 -14.70
N PHE A 51 -1.51 5.30 -13.82
CA PHE A 51 -0.65 6.35 -13.23
C PHE A 51 0.32 6.93 -14.27
N ASP A 52 0.86 6.11 -15.18
CA ASP A 52 1.68 6.56 -16.30
C ASP A 52 0.91 7.48 -17.24
N GLU A 53 -0.30 7.09 -17.66
CA GLU A 53 -1.17 7.90 -18.51
C GLU A 53 -1.49 9.26 -17.89
N MET A 54 -1.66 9.32 -16.56
CA MET A 54 -1.92 10.54 -15.82
C MET A 54 -0.65 11.34 -15.49
N GLY A 55 0.55 10.76 -15.69
CA GLY A 55 1.83 11.34 -15.29
C GLY A 55 1.96 11.53 -13.78
N LEU A 56 1.39 10.61 -12.98
CA LEU A 56 1.34 10.70 -11.53
C LEU A 56 2.37 9.80 -10.87
N PRO A 57 3.14 10.32 -9.90
CA PRO A 57 3.97 9.48 -9.05
C PRO A 57 3.10 8.62 -8.14
N ALA A 58 3.51 7.37 -7.92
CA ALA A 58 2.89 6.45 -6.99
C ALA A 58 3.97 5.65 -6.24
N THR A 59 3.57 5.05 -5.12
CA THR A 59 4.41 4.16 -4.32
C THR A 59 3.74 2.79 -4.22
N PHE A 60 4.42 1.74 -4.67
CA PHE A 60 3.99 0.36 -4.52
C PHE A 60 4.71 -0.25 -3.31
N PHE A 61 3.97 -0.66 -2.29
CA PHE A 61 4.50 -1.43 -1.17
C PHE A 61 4.38 -2.91 -1.51
N ALA A 62 5.50 -3.53 -1.88
CA ALA A 62 5.50 -4.88 -2.38
C ALA A 62 5.78 -5.92 -1.29
N GLU A 63 4.87 -6.88 -1.15
CA GLU A 63 5.16 -8.16 -0.55
C GLU A 63 6.22 -8.84 -1.41
N CYS A 64 7.40 -9.12 -0.86
CA CYS A 64 8.54 -9.55 -1.69
C CYS A 64 8.33 -10.92 -2.34
N GLN A 65 7.54 -11.81 -1.74
CA GLN A 65 7.12 -13.05 -2.39
C GLN A 65 6.25 -12.77 -3.63
N THR A 66 5.42 -11.73 -3.59
CA THR A 66 4.63 -11.31 -4.76
C THR A 66 5.55 -10.83 -5.87
N LEU A 67 6.64 -10.10 -5.57
CA LEU A 67 7.65 -9.74 -6.59
C LEU A 67 8.27 -10.97 -7.25
N GLU A 68 8.65 -11.98 -6.47
CA GLU A 68 9.21 -13.23 -7.04
C GLU A 68 8.23 -13.91 -8.00
N MET A 69 6.94 -13.91 -7.65
CA MET A 69 5.90 -14.57 -8.44
C MET A 69 5.50 -13.78 -9.69
N LEU A 70 5.70 -12.47 -9.70
CA LEU A 70 5.35 -11.58 -10.81
C LEU A 70 6.54 -11.19 -11.69
N HIS A 71 7.60 -12.01 -11.73
CA HIS A 71 8.86 -11.70 -12.43
C HIS A 71 8.72 -11.27 -13.90
N ASP A 72 7.69 -11.74 -14.61
CA ASP A 72 7.45 -11.40 -16.02
C ASP A 72 6.92 -9.98 -16.24
N ILE A 73 6.47 -9.32 -15.18
CA ILE A 73 5.80 -7.99 -15.27
C ILE A 73 6.45 -6.92 -14.38
N HIS A 74 7.67 -7.14 -13.88
CA HIS A 74 8.37 -6.13 -13.05
C HIS A 74 8.54 -4.78 -13.78
N GLY A 75 8.66 -4.78 -15.11
CA GLY A 75 8.75 -3.55 -15.90
C GLY A 75 7.60 -2.56 -15.69
N TYR A 76 6.45 -3.02 -15.17
CA TYR A 76 5.34 -2.15 -14.78
C TYR A 76 5.59 -1.36 -13.49
N LEU A 77 6.67 -1.66 -12.76
CA LEU A 77 7.13 -0.89 -11.60
C LEU A 77 8.17 0.19 -11.97
N ASP A 78 8.69 0.16 -13.21
CA ASP A 78 9.70 1.12 -13.66
C ASP A 78 9.15 2.55 -13.59
N GLY A 79 9.94 3.43 -12.97
CA GLY A 79 9.55 4.84 -12.80
C GLY A 79 8.70 5.13 -11.57
N PHE A 80 8.22 4.12 -10.86
CA PHE A 80 7.50 4.26 -9.60
C PHE A 80 8.42 4.02 -8.39
N GLU A 81 8.02 4.56 -7.24
CA GLU A 81 8.66 4.20 -5.98
C GLU A 81 8.17 2.82 -5.55
N VAL A 82 9.11 1.93 -5.21
CA VAL A 82 8.79 0.62 -4.65
C VAL A 82 9.31 0.54 -3.22
N GLY A 83 8.45 0.15 -2.30
CA GLY A 83 8.76 -0.11 -0.90
C GLY A 83 8.56 -1.56 -0.52
N VAL A 84 8.96 -1.92 0.69
CA VAL A 84 8.79 -3.26 1.25
C VAL A 84 7.48 -3.38 2.03
N HIS A 85 6.77 -4.50 1.84
CA HIS A 85 5.54 -4.88 2.53
C HIS A 85 5.66 -6.28 3.20
N GLY A 86 6.78 -6.52 3.88
CA GLY A 86 7.12 -7.84 4.37
C GLY A 86 7.62 -8.78 3.27
N TYR A 87 7.80 -10.06 3.61
CA TYR A 87 8.16 -11.09 2.64
C TYR A 87 6.94 -11.89 2.18
N SER A 88 6.17 -12.46 3.12
CA SER A 88 4.97 -13.26 2.85
C SER A 88 3.74 -12.76 3.61
N HIS A 89 3.61 -11.44 3.70
CA HIS A 89 2.49 -10.72 4.32
C HIS A 89 2.32 -11.02 5.82
N GLU A 90 3.41 -10.99 6.57
CA GLU A 90 3.46 -11.31 8.00
C GLU A 90 2.74 -10.27 8.87
N ASP A 91 2.07 -10.74 9.93
CA ASP A 91 1.62 -9.87 11.03
C ASP A 91 2.79 -9.64 12.01
N PHE A 92 3.52 -8.56 11.82
CA PHE A 92 4.70 -8.23 12.64
C PHE A 92 4.39 -8.06 14.12
N SER A 93 3.14 -7.77 14.49
CA SER A 93 2.73 -7.65 15.89
C SER A 93 2.74 -8.98 16.65
N LEU A 94 2.88 -10.09 15.93
CA LEU A 94 2.91 -11.45 16.48
C LEU A 94 4.31 -12.07 16.48
N LEU A 95 5.30 -11.37 15.91
CA LEU A 95 6.66 -11.87 15.76
C LEU A 95 7.56 -11.34 16.88
N ASP A 96 8.53 -12.16 17.29
CA ASP A 96 9.63 -11.71 18.13
C ASP A 96 10.69 -10.97 17.29
N LYS A 97 11.64 -10.33 17.97
CA LYS A 97 12.68 -9.49 17.33
C LYS A 97 13.53 -10.27 16.32
N ASP A 98 13.89 -11.51 16.63
CA ASP A 98 14.73 -12.33 15.75
C ASP A 98 13.97 -12.76 14.50
N SER A 99 12.69 -13.09 14.64
CA SER A 99 11.79 -13.40 13.52
C SER A 99 11.56 -12.17 12.64
N ILE A 100 11.35 -10.98 13.23
CA ILE A 100 11.25 -9.71 12.50
C ILE A 100 12.51 -9.46 11.68
N ALA A 101 13.69 -9.61 12.29
CA ALA A 101 14.98 -9.42 11.62
C ALA A 101 15.12 -10.37 10.43
N SER A 102 14.80 -11.66 10.61
CA SER A 102 14.85 -12.66 9.54
C SER A 102 13.92 -12.35 8.37
N VAL A 103 12.69 -11.90 8.66
CA VAL A 103 11.72 -11.50 7.63
C VAL A 103 12.24 -10.28 6.85
N LEU A 104 12.73 -9.25 7.54
CA LEU A 104 13.24 -8.03 6.90
C LEU A 104 14.50 -8.32 6.07
N GLU A 105 15.42 -9.17 6.56
CA GLU A 105 16.59 -9.61 5.79
C GLU A 105 16.16 -10.28 4.50
N THR A 106 15.28 -11.29 4.58
CA THR A 106 14.77 -12.01 3.43
C THR A 106 14.07 -11.06 2.45
N ALA A 107 13.19 -10.20 2.94
CA ALA A 107 12.45 -9.27 2.10
C ALA A 107 13.38 -8.26 1.40
N CYS A 108 14.35 -7.67 2.12
CA CYS A 108 15.27 -6.71 1.54
C CYS A 108 16.26 -7.35 0.56
N ASP A 109 16.68 -8.59 0.79
CA ASP A 109 17.54 -9.32 -0.13
C ASP A 109 16.76 -9.66 -1.41
N THR A 110 15.56 -10.22 -1.30
CA THR A 110 14.66 -10.46 -2.43
C THR A 110 14.42 -9.19 -3.24
N TYR A 111 14.17 -8.06 -2.56
CA TYR A 111 14.00 -6.77 -3.23
C TYR A 111 15.22 -6.40 -4.06
N ARG A 112 16.45 -6.52 -3.50
CA ARG A 112 17.70 -6.18 -4.18
C ARG A 112 18.01 -7.10 -5.35
N ASP A 113 17.63 -8.38 -5.22
CA ASP A 113 17.85 -9.38 -6.28
C ASP A 113 16.94 -9.15 -7.49
N ILE A 114 15.76 -8.55 -7.28
CA ILE A 114 14.74 -8.36 -8.31
C ILE A 114 14.77 -6.95 -8.88
N LEU A 115 14.89 -5.94 -8.02
CA LEU A 115 14.85 -4.54 -8.37
C LEU A 115 16.21 -3.88 -8.16
N ASP A 116 16.65 -3.10 -9.13
CA ASP A 116 17.91 -2.36 -9.01
C ASP A 116 17.84 -1.34 -7.88
N GLY A 117 18.62 -1.54 -6.82
CA GLY A 117 18.70 -0.59 -5.71
C GLY A 117 18.42 -1.18 -4.33
N SER A 118 18.19 -0.31 -3.38
CA SER A 118 17.85 -0.68 -2.00
C SER A 118 16.56 0.00 -1.58
N PRO A 119 15.65 -0.71 -0.89
CA PRO A 119 14.40 -0.12 -0.44
C PRO A 119 14.66 0.95 0.62
N SER A 120 13.85 2.00 0.63
CA SER A 120 13.93 3.07 1.63
C SER A 120 12.60 3.34 2.33
N VAL A 121 11.50 2.81 1.78
CA VAL A 121 10.15 2.97 2.33
C VAL A 121 9.57 1.61 2.72
N PHE A 122 8.75 1.60 3.76
CA PHE A 122 8.14 0.40 4.32
C PHE A 122 6.67 0.64 4.66
N ARG A 123 5.87 -0.39 4.54
CA ARG A 123 4.52 -0.49 5.13
C ARG A 123 4.34 -1.88 5.73
N ALA A 124 3.89 -1.94 6.98
CA ALA A 124 3.58 -3.21 7.62
C ALA A 124 2.29 -3.81 7.05
N PRO A 125 2.27 -5.11 6.71
CA PRO A 125 1.03 -5.81 6.41
C PRO A 125 -0.02 -5.59 7.50
N TYR A 126 -1.29 -5.50 7.09
CA TYR A 126 -2.42 -5.23 7.98
C TYR A 126 -2.34 -3.90 8.74
N MET A 127 -1.38 -3.01 8.43
CA MET A 127 -1.08 -1.82 9.23
C MET A 127 -0.75 -2.19 10.69
N LYS A 128 -0.09 -3.32 10.90
CA LYS A 128 0.24 -3.83 12.25
C LYS A 128 1.73 -3.78 12.49
N THR A 129 2.09 -2.94 13.44
CA THR A 129 3.46 -2.74 13.87
C THR A 129 3.65 -3.17 15.33
N CYS A 130 4.91 -3.26 15.74
CA CYS A 130 5.33 -3.34 17.14
C CYS A 130 6.57 -2.44 17.36
N PRO A 131 6.90 -2.10 18.59
CA PRO A 131 8.07 -1.26 18.89
C PRO A 131 9.37 -1.83 18.32
N GLU A 132 9.56 -3.13 18.38
CA GLU A 132 10.74 -3.85 17.90
C GLU A 132 10.89 -3.70 16.37
N LEU A 133 9.79 -3.75 15.60
CA LEU A 133 9.81 -3.51 14.18
C LEU A 133 10.29 -2.09 13.88
N LEU A 134 9.66 -1.07 14.49
CA LEU A 134 10.00 0.33 14.25
C LEU A 134 11.45 0.69 14.66
N GLU A 135 11.98 0.00 15.65
CA GLU A 135 13.37 0.15 16.05
C GLU A 135 14.36 -0.38 15.01
N ILE A 136 14.04 -1.53 14.40
CA ILE A 136 14.98 -2.25 13.52
C ILE A 136 14.92 -1.82 12.05
N LEU A 137 13.78 -1.26 11.55
CA LEU A 137 13.65 -0.82 10.15
C LEU A 137 14.84 -0.02 9.62
N PRO A 138 15.40 0.97 10.36
CA PRO A 138 16.56 1.73 9.88
C PRO A 138 17.85 0.92 9.70
N GLU A 139 17.98 -0.23 10.32
CA GLU A 139 19.15 -1.10 10.17
C GLU A 139 19.17 -1.77 8.79
N TYR A 140 18.00 -1.92 8.16
CA TYR A 140 17.82 -2.45 6.81
C TYR A 140 17.77 -1.35 5.73
N GLY A 141 18.00 -0.08 6.12
CA GLY A 141 17.98 1.06 5.19
C GLY A 141 16.59 1.66 4.97
N LEU A 142 15.57 1.13 5.65
CA LEU A 142 14.21 1.62 5.60
C LEU A 142 14.07 2.87 6.47
N LYS A 143 13.88 4.02 5.84
CA LYS A 143 13.94 5.35 6.48
C LYS A 143 12.58 5.99 6.65
N VAL A 144 11.60 5.54 5.86
CA VAL A 144 10.23 6.04 5.89
C VAL A 144 9.28 4.87 6.11
N ASP A 145 8.43 5.00 7.12
CA ASP A 145 7.34 4.07 7.40
C ASP A 145 6.00 4.70 7.03
N SER A 146 5.04 3.90 6.60
CA SER A 146 3.66 4.33 6.34
C SER A 146 2.67 3.30 6.88
N SER A 147 2.86 2.92 8.15
CA SER A 147 2.11 1.84 8.81
C SER A 147 1.17 2.32 9.90
N LEU A 148 1.23 3.59 10.31
CA LEU A 148 0.46 4.09 11.43
C LEU A 148 -0.75 4.92 10.98
N TYR A 149 -1.84 4.79 11.72
CA TYR A 149 -3.00 5.63 11.50
C TYR A 149 -2.93 6.93 12.30
N SER A 150 -3.36 8.03 11.68
CA SER A 150 -3.51 9.32 12.35
C SER A 150 -4.83 9.99 12.00
N PRO A 151 -5.41 10.80 12.93
CA PRO A 151 -6.54 11.64 12.59
C PRO A 151 -6.14 12.76 11.62
N ALA A 152 -7.12 13.38 11.00
CA ALA A 152 -6.91 14.34 9.91
C ALA A 152 -6.01 15.54 10.29
N ASP A 153 -6.14 16.06 11.50
CA ASP A 153 -5.33 17.17 12.02
C ASP A 153 -3.86 16.81 12.29
N SER A 154 -3.53 15.53 12.28
CA SER A 154 -2.19 14.99 12.53
C SER A 154 -1.67 14.19 11.32
N CYS A 155 -2.34 14.26 10.16
CA CYS A 155 -1.90 13.63 8.91
C CYS A 155 -0.82 14.46 8.22
N SER A 156 0.36 14.53 8.85
CA SER A 156 1.59 15.08 8.27
C SER A 156 2.77 14.20 8.69
N PRO A 157 3.83 14.10 7.88
CA PRO A 157 5.00 13.31 8.25
C PRO A 157 5.59 13.75 9.59
N TYR A 158 6.00 12.79 10.42
CA TYR A 158 6.66 13.05 11.72
C TYR A 158 7.74 12.02 12.03
N GLY A 159 8.75 12.44 12.80
CA GLY A 159 9.85 11.55 13.21
C GLY A 159 9.40 10.54 14.26
N LEU A 160 9.59 9.26 14.00
CA LEU A 160 9.48 8.18 15.00
C LEU A 160 10.80 8.04 15.77
N SER A 161 11.92 8.28 15.08
CA SER A 161 13.26 8.30 15.64
C SER A 161 14.15 9.26 14.84
N ALA A 162 15.44 9.37 15.21
CA ALA A 162 16.41 10.15 14.43
C ALA A 162 16.65 9.60 13.01
N ARG A 163 16.23 8.36 12.72
CA ARG A 163 16.49 7.66 11.46
C ARG A 163 15.23 7.12 10.78
N LEU A 164 14.06 7.28 11.38
CA LEU A 164 12.79 6.77 10.86
C LEU A 164 11.71 7.85 10.92
N THR A 165 11.08 8.12 9.78
CA THR A 165 9.98 9.07 9.65
C THR A 165 8.70 8.32 9.27
N GLU A 166 7.59 8.63 9.94
CA GLU A 166 6.26 8.14 9.61
C GLU A 166 5.58 9.08 8.61
N VAL A 167 4.95 8.50 7.59
CA VAL A 167 3.97 9.15 6.71
C VAL A 167 2.61 8.51 6.97
N PRO A 168 1.80 9.07 7.88
CA PRO A 168 0.66 8.38 8.44
C PRO A 168 -0.51 8.25 7.46
N VAL A 169 -1.23 7.15 7.56
CA VAL A 169 -2.47 6.88 6.85
C VAL A 169 -3.64 7.46 7.65
N LEU A 170 -4.53 8.19 6.97
CA LEU A 170 -5.65 8.82 7.65
C LEU A 170 -6.65 7.79 8.17
N ARG A 171 -7.06 7.97 9.42
CA ARG A 171 -8.20 7.31 10.03
C ARG A 171 -9.04 8.32 10.82
N ASP A 172 -10.28 8.50 10.40
CA ASP A 172 -11.24 9.33 11.13
C ASP A 172 -11.66 8.62 12.44
N PRO A 173 -11.34 9.17 13.61
CA PRO A 173 -11.65 8.54 14.89
C PRO A 173 -13.16 8.49 15.18
N GLY A 174 -13.95 9.39 14.61
CA GLY A 174 -15.39 9.46 14.82
C GLY A 174 -16.16 8.37 14.08
N THR A 175 -15.75 8.06 12.86
CA THR A 175 -16.45 7.10 12.00
C THR A 175 -15.65 5.81 11.78
N GLY A 176 -14.35 5.79 12.13
CA GLY A 176 -13.44 4.70 11.83
C GLY A 176 -13.06 4.58 10.34
N ARG A 177 -13.52 5.53 9.49
CA ARG A 177 -13.17 5.51 8.06
C ARG A 177 -11.68 5.74 7.87
N THR A 178 -11.09 4.99 6.94
CA THR A 178 -9.69 5.16 6.54
C THR A 178 -9.61 5.58 5.08
N SER A 179 -8.43 6.00 4.66
CA SER A 179 -8.14 6.32 3.26
C SER A 179 -7.83 5.10 2.39
N TYR A 180 -8.10 3.89 2.86
CA TYR A 180 -8.09 2.67 2.04
C TYR A 180 -9.32 2.54 1.15
N LEU A 181 -9.14 2.22 -0.12
CA LEU A 181 -10.20 2.09 -1.13
C LEU A 181 -10.96 0.75 -1.07
N TRP A 182 -10.52 -0.21 -0.24
CA TRP A 182 -11.21 -1.51 -0.17
C TRP A 182 -12.75 -1.42 0.03
N PRO A 183 -13.33 -0.44 0.76
CA PRO A 183 -14.78 -0.36 0.88
C PRO A 183 -15.48 0.01 -0.43
N VAL A 184 -14.81 0.73 -1.34
CA VAL A 184 -15.34 1.02 -2.68
C VAL A 184 -15.40 -0.27 -3.50
N HIS A 185 -14.32 -1.03 -3.46
CA HIS A 185 -14.25 -2.29 -4.20
C HIS A 185 -15.25 -3.34 -3.70
N GLU A 186 -15.66 -3.26 -2.44
CA GLU A 186 -16.71 -4.13 -1.86
C GLU A 186 -18.12 -3.52 -1.93
N GLY A 187 -18.30 -2.38 -2.62
CA GLY A 187 -19.60 -1.73 -2.79
C GLY A 187 -20.18 -1.08 -1.53
N ASN A 188 -19.34 -0.85 -0.50
CA ASN A 188 -19.75 -0.28 0.78
C ASN A 188 -19.56 1.24 0.84
N ARG A 189 -18.86 1.83 -0.13
CA ARG A 189 -18.60 3.27 -0.28
C ARG A 189 -18.47 3.63 -1.76
N ASP A 190 -18.55 4.91 -2.05
CA ASP A 190 -18.26 5.48 -3.37
C ASP A 190 -16.96 6.30 -3.37
N TYR A 191 -16.39 6.54 -4.53
CA TYR A 191 -15.18 7.35 -4.69
C TYR A 191 -15.36 8.80 -4.19
N PRO A 192 -16.47 9.51 -4.44
CA PRO A 192 -16.68 10.87 -3.94
C PRO A 192 -16.55 11.00 -2.42
N SER A 193 -16.89 9.98 -1.66
CA SER A 193 -16.76 10.01 -0.19
C SER A 193 -15.30 10.13 0.31
N PHE A 194 -14.32 9.88 -0.55
CA PHE A 194 -12.91 10.06 -0.25
C PHE A 194 -12.44 11.51 -0.42
N LEU A 195 -13.16 12.32 -1.21
CA LEU A 195 -12.87 13.76 -1.37
C LEU A 195 -13.04 14.50 -0.04
N GLU A 196 -14.16 14.26 0.65
CA GLU A 196 -14.39 14.84 1.99
C GLU A 196 -13.31 14.42 2.99
N LEU A 197 -12.91 13.13 2.92
CA LEU A 197 -11.87 12.60 3.79
C LEU A 197 -10.50 13.23 3.46
N ALA A 198 -10.19 13.44 2.20
CA ALA A 198 -8.96 14.10 1.77
C ALA A 198 -8.94 15.58 2.19
N GLU A 199 -10.03 16.31 1.99
CA GLU A 199 -10.13 17.73 2.38
C GLU A 199 -9.93 17.94 3.88
N SER A 200 -10.25 16.93 4.70
CA SER A 200 -10.09 17.02 6.16
C SER A 200 -8.64 17.13 6.63
N VAL A 201 -7.63 16.76 5.84
CA VAL A 201 -6.22 16.89 6.24
C VAL A 201 -5.70 18.33 6.19
N GLY A 202 -6.46 19.27 5.63
CA GLY A 202 -6.12 20.69 5.58
C GLY A 202 -5.00 21.02 4.57
N GLU A 203 -4.67 22.32 4.48
CA GLU A 203 -3.80 22.86 3.42
C GLU A 203 -2.35 22.37 3.42
N ASN A 204 -1.84 21.93 4.57
CA ASN A 204 -0.46 21.44 4.73
C ASN A 204 -0.39 19.94 5.06
N GLY A 205 -1.52 19.27 5.09
CA GLY A 205 -1.60 17.85 5.39
C GLY A 205 -1.11 16.97 4.24
N THR A 206 -0.94 15.70 4.55
CA THR A 206 -0.62 14.65 3.58
C THR A 206 -1.75 13.63 3.59
N PHE A 207 -2.41 13.48 2.46
CA PHE A 207 -3.42 12.43 2.26
C PHE A 207 -2.77 11.23 1.59
N VAL A 208 -2.64 10.12 2.33
CA VAL A 208 -2.14 8.86 1.80
C VAL A 208 -3.35 8.04 1.36
N LEU A 209 -3.59 8.00 0.05
CA LEU A 209 -4.63 7.16 -0.56
C LEU A 209 -4.08 5.76 -0.74
N CYS A 210 -4.73 4.76 -0.18
CA CYS A 210 -4.28 3.38 -0.17
C CYS A 210 -5.21 2.47 -0.96
N ASP A 211 -4.64 1.63 -1.80
CA ASP A 211 -5.35 0.58 -2.52
C ASP A 211 -4.56 -0.73 -2.46
N HIS A 212 -5.14 -1.82 -2.96
CA HIS A 212 -4.46 -3.10 -3.18
C HIS A 212 -4.57 -3.44 -4.67
N SER A 213 -3.48 -3.89 -5.27
CA SER A 213 -3.49 -4.22 -6.69
C SER A 213 -4.53 -5.27 -7.04
N TRP A 214 -4.65 -6.34 -6.26
CA TRP A 214 -5.61 -7.42 -6.49
C TRP A 214 -7.08 -6.96 -6.39
N HIS A 215 -7.41 -5.95 -5.58
CA HIS A 215 -8.78 -5.48 -5.37
C HIS A 215 -9.42 -4.85 -6.61
N ILE A 216 -8.61 -4.33 -7.52
CA ILE A 216 -9.10 -3.89 -8.84
C ILE A 216 -9.72 -5.05 -9.61
N CYS A 217 -9.15 -6.24 -9.49
CA CYS A 217 -9.50 -7.42 -10.28
C CYS A 217 -10.32 -8.47 -9.52
N GLU A 218 -10.46 -8.33 -8.21
CA GLU A 218 -11.15 -9.29 -7.36
C GLU A 218 -11.89 -8.59 -6.22
N SER A 219 -13.03 -9.09 -5.79
CA SER A 219 -13.70 -8.66 -4.57
C SER A 219 -13.72 -9.79 -3.55
N ARG A 220 -13.70 -9.44 -2.25
CA ARG A 220 -13.74 -10.43 -1.16
C ARG A 220 -15.01 -11.27 -1.19
N ALA A 221 -16.15 -10.66 -1.54
CA ALA A 221 -17.44 -11.32 -1.56
C ALA A 221 -17.73 -12.04 -2.88
N GLY A 222 -17.27 -11.49 -4.01
CA GLY A 222 -17.67 -11.94 -5.35
C GLY A 222 -16.61 -12.71 -6.14
N GLY A 223 -15.37 -12.83 -5.63
CA GLY A 223 -14.26 -13.43 -6.38
C GLY A 223 -13.78 -12.56 -7.55
N LYS A 224 -13.23 -13.17 -8.59
CA LYS A 224 -12.66 -12.48 -9.76
C LYS A 224 -13.70 -11.62 -10.48
N ARG A 225 -13.34 -10.39 -10.79
CA ARG A 225 -14.17 -9.44 -11.53
C ARG A 225 -14.08 -9.65 -13.03
N SER A 226 -15.15 -9.29 -13.74
CA SER A 226 -15.11 -9.18 -15.20
C SER A 226 -14.14 -8.07 -15.63
N GLU A 227 -13.70 -8.11 -16.89
CA GLU A 227 -12.88 -7.03 -17.46
C GLU A 227 -13.59 -5.67 -17.42
N GLY A 228 -14.91 -5.68 -17.68
CA GLY A 228 -15.72 -4.48 -17.59
C GLY A 228 -15.79 -3.89 -16.19
N ASP A 229 -15.88 -4.73 -15.15
CA ASP A 229 -15.93 -4.26 -13.76
C ASP A 229 -14.57 -3.74 -13.30
N ALA A 230 -13.47 -4.42 -13.66
CA ALA A 230 -12.13 -3.93 -13.40
C ALA A 230 -11.87 -2.57 -14.07
N ALA A 231 -12.27 -2.43 -15.35
CA ALA A 231 -12.17 -1.15 -16.06
C ALA A 231 -13.05 -0.06 -15.44
N ASN A 232 -14.21 -0.39 -14.87
CA ASN A 232 -15.05 0.55 -14.12
C ASN A 232 -14.33 1.03 -12.84
N SER A 233 -13.68 0.13 -12.12
CA SER A 233 -12.89 0.48 -10.93
C SER A 233 -11.74 1.43 -11.28
N VAL A 234 -11.00 1.16 -12.35
CA VAL A 234 -9.92 2.04 -12.86
C VAL A 234 -10.47 3.42 -13.25
N ARG A 235 -11.62 3.48 -13.95
CA ARG A 235 -12.26 4.77 -14.31
C ARG A 235 -12.68 5.56 -13.08
N GLY A 236 -13.25 4.89 -12.08
CA GLY A 236 -13.65 5.54 -10.83
C GLY A 236 -12.45 6.09 -10.06
N LEU A 237 -11.33 5.35 -10.01
CA LEU A 237 -10.09 5.81 -9.41
C LEU A 237 -9.51 6.99 -10.18
N ARG A 238 -9.48 6.95 -11.52
CA ARG A 238 -9.06 8.09 -12.37
C ARG A 238 -9.84 9.36 -12.00
N GLN A 239 -11.15 9.28 -11.94
CA GLN A 239 -11.98 10.43 -11.61
C GLN A 239 -11.67 10.97 -10.21
N LEU A 240 -11.50 10.10 -9.21
CA LEU A 240 -11.10 10.51 -7.86
C LEU A 240 -9.76 11.26 -7.87
N LEU A 241 -8.77 10.76 -8.61
CA LEU A 241 -7.45 11.38 -8.70
C LEU A 241 -7.53 12.75 -9.39
N GLU A 242 -8.26 12.86 -10.50
CA GLU A 242 -8.54 14.13 -11.19
C GLU A 242 -9.21 15.14 -10.24
N ASP A 243 -10.25 14.71 -9.52
CA ASP A 243 -10.95 15.56 -8.56
C ASP A 243 -10.06 16.04 -7.40
N LEU A 244 -9.12 15.20 -6.92
CA LEU A 244 -8.15 15.57 -5.88
C LEU A 244 -7.13 16.60 -6.42
N LEU A 245 -6.63 16.40 -7.64
CA LEU A 245 -5.72 17.35 -8.29
C LEU A 245 -6.39 18.71 -8.51
N ASP A 246 -7.63 18.72 -8.98
CA ASP A 246 -8.43 19.94 -9.18
C ASP A 246 -8.69 20.70 -7.87
N ARG A 247 -8.70 20.00 -6.73
CA ARG A 247 -8.76 20.59 -5.38
C ARG A 247 -7.40 21.10 -4.87
N GLY A 248 -6.37 21.03 -5.71
CA GLY A 248 -5.04 21.56 -5.41
C GLY A 248 -4.15 20.61 -4.60
N PHE A 249 -4.48 19.32 -4.52
CA PHE A 249 -3.54 18.33 -4.01
C PHE A 249 -2.36 18.17 -4.98
N ARG A 250 -1.16 18.07 -4.44
CA ARG A 250 0.04 17.77 -5.20
C ARG A 250 0.46 16.32 -5.00
N ALA A 251 0.44 15.54 -6.08
CA ALA A 251 0.90 14.15 -6.03
C ALA A 251 2.41 14.09 -5.79
N VAL A 252 2.82 13.22 -4.88
CA VAL A 252 4.21 12.91 -4.51
C VAL A 252 4.31 11.45 -4.11
N THR A 253 5.52 10.86 -4.18
CA THR A 253 5.80 9.56 -3.57
C THR A 253 5.81 9.65 -2.05
N VAL A 254 5.84 8.53 -1.36
CA VAL A 254 5.93 8.50 0.11
C VAL A 254 7.26 9.09 0.59
N SER A 255 8.38 8.76 -0.05
CA SER A 255 9.66 9.40 0.25
C SER A 255 9.66 10.89 -0.12
N GLY A 256 9.05 11.27 -1.24
CA GLY A 256 8.88 12.64 -1.66
C GLY A 256 8.04 13.48 -0.69
N ALA A 257 7.15 12.86 0.11
CA ALA A 257 6.40 13.57 1.15
C ALA A 257 7.31 14.07 2.28
N VAL A 258 8.44 13.41 2.52
CA VAL A 258 9.45 13.77 3.54
C VAL A 258 10.69 14.47 2.97
N GLY A 259 10.73 14.68 1.64
CA GLY A 259 11.81 15.40 0.96
C GLY A 259 13.07 14.56 0.71
N LEU A 260 12.92 13.25 0.59
CA LEU A 260 13.96 12.29 0.19
C LEU A 260 13.93 12.05 -1.32
#